data_4fca7e9cea1bc7fd35616e7ec8c30875
#
_entry.id   4fca7e9cea1bc7fd35616e7ec8c30875
#
_cell.length_a   1.000
_cell.length_b   1.000
_cell.length_c   1.000
_cell.angle_alpha   90.00
_cell.angle_beta   90.00
_cell.angle_gamma   90.00
#
_symmetry.space_group_name_H-M   'P 1'
#
loop_
_entity.id
_entity.type
_entity.pdbx_description
1 polymer ?
#
loop_
_entity_poly.entity_id
_entity_poly.type
_entity_poly.pdbx_seq_one_letter_code
_entity_poly.pdbx_strand_id
1 'polypeptide(L)'
;LNFILEENSSLKIVDIYEHKSEKNFINTFYNFILKENAILKNFKIDKSQNSNIKYSYNNIDQSKDSISETFILSNGSKFLKNEINCNLKGQYSSAFINGVFSLDSDKHHEIRTSINHLVENTKSFQLIKSVLDDKSKSVYQGKIYVSPDAQKTDGYQLSKCILLDKNTEFNAKPELEIYADDVKCSHGSASGSLNE
;
A
#
# COMPACT_ATOMS: atom_id res chain seq x y z
N LEU A 1 -0.44 13.43 -11.53
CA LEU A 1 -1.31 12.81 -12.54
C LEU A 1 -2.70 12.60 -11.96
N ASN A 2 -3.74 12.99 -12.73
CA ASN A 2 -5.14 12.78 -12.35
C ASN A 2 -5.78 11.81 -13.35
N PHE A 3 -6.48 10.82 -12.82
CA PHE A 3 -7.21 9.81 -13.58
C PHE A 3 -8.66 9.77 -13.10
N ILE A 4 -9.59 9.90 -14.03
CA ILE A 4 -11.02 9.70 -13.77
C ILE A 4 -11.43 8.46 -14.55
N LEU A 5 -11.86 7.43 -13.83
CA LEU A 5 -12.42 6.22 -14.41
C LEU A 5 -13.93 6.36 -14.39
N GLU A 6 -14.51 6.51 -15.57
CA GLU A 6 -15.95 6.61 -15.72
C GLU A 6 -16.65 5.29 -15.38
N GLU A 7 -17.96 5.33 -15.27
CA GLU A 7 -18.77 4.16 -14.92
C GLU A 7 -18.47 2.94 -15.82
N ASN A 8 -18.37 1.77 -15.20
CA ASN A 8 -18.08 0.49 -15.85
C ASN A 8 -16.74 0.44 -16.62
N SER A 9 -15.84 1.40 -16.40
CA SER A 9 -14.54 1.41 -17.07
C SER A 9 -13.49 0.61 -16.30
N SER A 10 -12.44 0.19 -17.00
CA SER A 10 -11.30 -0.51 -16.40
C SER A 10 -9.98 0.09 -16.88
N LEU A 11 -9.07 0.33 -15.94
CA LEU A 11 -7.73 0.85 -16.23
C LEU A 11 -6.68 -0.03 -15.56
N LYS A 12 -5.68 -0.45 -16.34
CA LYS A 12 -4.46 -1.10 -15.85
C LYS A 12 -3.27 -0.18 -16.09
N ILE A 13 -2.56 0.17 -15.02
CA ILE A 13 -1.32 0.94 -15.07
C ILE A 13 -0.18 0.06 -14.61
N VAL A 14 0.93 0.09 -15.34
CA VAL A 14 2.21 -0.49 -14.92
C VAL A 14 3.22 0.65 -14.91
N ASP A 15 3.64 1.01 -13.71
CA ASP A 15 4.54 2.11 -13.43
C ASP A 15 5.92 1.53 -13.07
N ILE A 16 6.87 1.62 -14.01
CA ILE A 16 8.20 1.04 -13.87
C ILE A 16 9.22 2.16 -13.69
N TYR A 17 9.92 2.12 -12.56
CA TYR A 17 11.05 3.01 -12.28
C TYR A 17 12.35 2.25 -12.47
N GLU A 18 13.10 2.66 -13.48
CA GLU A 18 14.39 2.10 -13.81
C GLU A 18 15.36 3.24 -14.15
N HIS A 19 16.02 3.79 -13.13
CA HIS A 19 17.03 4.83 -13.30
C HIS A 19 18.42 4.27 -13.05
N LYS A 20 19.30 4.48 -14.03
CA LYS A 20 20.71 4.06 -13.96
C LYS A 20 21.66 5.18 -13.56
N SER A 21 21.14 6.43 -13.48
CA SER A 21 21.95 7.60 -13.15
C SER A 21 22.13 7.80 -11.65
N GLU A 22 23.23 8.39 -11.25
CA GLU A 22 23.55 8.69 -9.88
C GLU A 22 22.63 9.80 -9.30
N LYS A 23 22.04 9.54 -8.13
CA LYS A 23 21.32 10.51 -7.26
C LYS A 23 20.18 11.28 -7.91
N ASN A 24 19.04 10.63 -8.10
CA ASN A 24 17.79 11.30 -8.45
C ASN A 24 16.84 11.37 -7.24
N PHE A 25 16.12 12.50 -7.16
CA PHE A 25 14.95 12.62 -6.33
C PHE A 25 13.70 12.59 -7.22
N ILE A 26 12.82 11.63 -6.97
CA ILE A 26 11.60 11.42 -7.74
C ILE A 26 10.41 11.61 -6.80
N ASN A 27 9.56 12.56 -7.13
CA ASN A 27 8.30 12.80 -6.41
C ASN A 27 7.13 12.61 -7.37
N THR A 28 6.20 11.71 -7.00
CA THR A 28 5.02 11.42 -7.82
C THR A 28 3.75 11.57 -7.01
N PHE A 29 2.76 12.20 -7.61
CA PHE A 29 1.41 12.30 -7.08
C PHE A 29 0.42 11.72 -8.09
N TYR A 30 -0.37 10.75 -7.63
CA TYR A 30 -1.47 10.16 -8.39
C TYR A 30 -2.79 10.40 -7.66
N ASN A 31 -3.78 10.89 -8.40
CA ASN A 31 -5.13 11.01 -7.91
C ASN A 31 -6.06 10.23 -8.84
N PHE A 32 -6.76 9.26 -8.28
CA PHE A 32 -7.69 8.39 -8.97
C PHE A 32 -9.10 8.64 -8.44
N ILE A 33 -10.04 8.87 -9.34
CA ILE A 33 -11.46 8.94 -9.04
C ILE A 33 -12.14 7.81 -9.79
N LEU A 34 -12.65 6.83 -9.06
CA LEU A 34 -13.34 5.67 -9.60
C LEU A 34 -14.85 5.88 -9.48
N LYS A 35 -15.53 5.98 -10.60
CA LYS A 35 -17.00 6.02 -10.69
C LYS A 35 -17.59 4.62 -10.43
N GLU A 36 -18.90 4.49 -10.47
CA GLU A 36 -19.61 3.23 -10.21
C GLU A 36 -19.12 2.10 -11.12
N ASN A 37 -18.88 0.92 -10.54
CA ASN A 37 -18.35 -0.28 -11.21
C ASN A 37 -16.97 -0.09 -11.91
N ALA A 38 -16.24 0.99 -11.63
CA ALA A 38 -14.92 1.18 -12.24
C ALA A 38 -13.86 0.29 -11.57
N ILE A 39 -12.90 -0.20 -12.35
CA ILE A 39 -11.84 -1.09 -11.90
C ILE A 39 -10.47 -0.47 -12.19
N LEU A 40 -9.67 -0.28 -11.15
CA LEU A 40 -8.28 0.15 -11.25
C LEU A 40 -7.33 -0.99 -10.85
N LYS A 41 -6.36 -1.31 -11.72
CA LYS A 41 -5.21 -2.17 -11.41
C LYS A 41 -3.93 -1.38 -11.56
N ASN A 42 -3.26 -1.09 -10.44
CA ASN A 42 -2.08 -0.23 -10.39
C ASN A 42 -0.86 -1.04 -9.92
N PHE A 43 0.08 -1.31 -10.83
CA PHE A 43 1.32 -2.02 -10.55
C PHE A 43 2.48 -1.03 -10.50
N LYS A 44 3.19 -0.98 -9.38
CA LYS A 44 4.34 -0.14 -9.14
C LYS A 44 5.58 -1.00 -8.97
N ILE A 45 6.55 -0.85 -9.87
CA ILE A 45 7.78 -1.63 -9.87
C ILE A 45 8.96 -0.68 -9.76
N ASP A 46 9.72 -0.77 -8.68
CA ASP A 46 10.95 0.00 -8.50
C ASP A 46 12.18 -0.90 -8.64
N LYS A 47 12.92 -0.69 -9.72
CA LYS A 47 14.21 -1.34 -10.06
C LYS A 47 15.36 -0.35 -10.14
N SER A 48 15.19 0.84 -9.56
CA SER A 48 16.20 1.89 -9.60
C SER A 48 17.50 1.45 -8.91
N GLN A 49 18.61 2.12 -9.21
CA GLN A 49 19.86 1.87 -8.50
C GLN A 49 19.87 2.53 -7.13
N ASN A 50 20.73 2.04 -6.24
CA ASN A 50 20.79 2.35 -4.80
C ASN A 50 20.89 3.83 -4.39
N SER A 51 21.24 4.73 -5.30
CA SER A 51 21.43 6.16 -4.96
C SER A 51 20.16 7.02 -5.04
N ASN A 52 19.05 6.45 -5.50
CA ASN A 52 17.82 7.21 -5.76
C ASN A 52 16.93 7.33 -4.53
N ILE A 53 16.27 8.48 -4.40
CA ILE A 53 15.25 8.78 -3.39
C ILE A 53 13.92 8.94 -4.10
N LYS A 54 12.91 8.18 -3.68
CA LYS A 54 11.58 8.23 -4.27
C LYS A 54 10.51 8.47 -3.21
N TYR A 55 9.63 9.42 -3.48
CA TYR A 55 8.39 9.62 -2.76
C TYR A 55 7.21 9.47 -3.72
N SER A 56 6.21 8.70 -3.33
CA SER A 56 4.99 8.50 -4.13
C SER A 56 3.76 8.63 -3.22
N TYR A 57 2.85 9.51 -3.59
CA TYR A 57 1.55 9.65 -2.94
C TYR A 57 0.43 9.27 -3.91
N ASN A 58 -0.50 8.44 -3.46
CA ASN A 58 -1.63 7.98 -4.25
C ASN A 58 -2.91 8.22 -3.45
N ASN A 59 -3.81 9.02 -4.00
CA ASN A 59 -5.17 9.18 -3.49
C ASN A 59 -6.14 8.43 -4.40
N ILE A 60 -7.05 7.63 -3.82
CA ILE A 60 -8.01 6.81 -4.56
C ILE A 60 -9.38 7.02 -3.93
N ASP A 61 -10.27 7.70 -4.64
CA ASP A 61 -11.67 7.89 -4.27
C ASP A 61 -12.54 6.88 -5.01
N GLN A 62 -13.33 6.10 -4.27
CA GLN A 62 -14.08 4.97 -4.81
C GLN A 62 -15.59 5.14 -4.62
N SER A 63 -16.33 5.17 -5.73
CA SER A 63 -17.79 5.13 -5.75
C SER A 63 -18.29 3.68 -5.61
N LYS A 64 -19.60 3.51 -5.67
CA LYS A 64 -20.28 2.23 -5.48
C LYS A 64 -19.76 1.14 -6.43
N ASP A 65 -19.64 -0.09 -5.92
CA ASP A 65 -19.20 -1.30 -6.63
C ASP A 65 -17.82 -1.17 -7.33
N SER A 66 -17.04 -0.11 -7.06
CA SER A 66 -15.73 0.08 -7.66
C SER A 66 -14.64 -0.74 -6.95
N ILE A 67 -13.62 -1.12 -7.69
CA ILE A 67 -12.52 -1.95 -7.20
C ILE A 67 -11.18 -1.29 -7.50
N SER A 68 -10.32 -1.16 -6.48
CA SER A 68 -8.93 -0.78 -6.66
C SER A 68 -7.99 -1.89 -6.20
N GLU A 69 -7.05 -2.28 -7.05
CA GLU A 69 -5.97 -3.21 -6.76
C GLU A 69 -4.63 -2.49 -6.95
N THR A 70 -3.85 -2.36 -5.88
CA THR A 70 -2.49 -1.81 -5.96
C THR A 70 -1.48 -2.90 -5.58
N PHE A 71 -0.50 -3.13 -6.46
CA PHE A 71 0.62 -4.03 -6.19
C PHE A 71 1.94 -3.26 -6.29
N ILE A 72 2.79 -3.41 -5.26
CA ILE A 72 4.10 -2.76 -5.17
C ILE A 72 5.18 -3.84 -5.10
N LEU A 73 6.11 -3.80 -6.05
CA LEU A 73 7.35 -4.56 -6.01
C LEU A 73 8.52 -3.60 -5.94
N SER A 74 9.32 -3.70 -4.90
CA SER A 74 10.45 -2.79 -4.74
C SER A 74 11.70 -3.48 -4.18
N ASN A 75 12.80 -3.31 -4.92
CA ASN A 75 14.14 -3.72 -4.53
C ASN A 75 15.20 -2.68 -4.93
N GLY A 76 14.78 -1.53 -5.42
CA GLY A 76 15.61 -0.57 -6.13
C GLY A 76 16.16 0.56 -5.28
N SER A 77 15.42 1.64 -5.17
CA SER A 77 15.86 2.92 -4.59
C SER A 77 16.51 2.79 -3.21
N LYS A 78 17.48 3.66 -2.91
CA LYS A 78 18.07 3.75 -1.58
C LYS A 78 17.03 4.12 -0.51
N PHE A 79 16.20 5.11 -0.83
CA PHE A 79 15.05 5.48 0.00
C PHE A 79 13.79 5.51 -0.85
N LEU A 80 12.79 4.78 -0.39
CA LEU A 80 11.46 4.78 -0.99
C LEU A 80 10.41 5.04 0.08
N LYS A 81 9.50 5.98 -0.20
CA LYS A 81 8.30 6.16 0.60
C LYS A 81 7.06 6.15 -0.30
N ASN A 82 6.18 5.18 -0.08
CA ASN A 82 4.87 5.10 -0.72
C ASN A 82 3.79 5.43 0.30
N GLU A 83 2.96 6.42 -0.01
CA GLU A 83 1.74 6.70 0.73
C GLU A 83 0.52 6.42 -0.15
N ILE A 84 -0.45 5.68 0.39
CA ILE A 84 -1.68 5.31 -0.33
C ILE A 84 -2.86 5.63 0.58
N ASN A 85 -3.71 6.52 0.12
CA ASN A 85 -4.97 6.87 0.76
C ASN A 85 -6.13 6.39 -0.10
N CYS A 86 -6.98 5.50 0.45
CA CYS A 86 -8.17 5.02 -0.22
C CYS A 86 -9.42 5.44 0.55
N ASN A 87 -10.33 6.12 -0.11
CA ASN A 87 -11.60 6.53 0.44
C ASN A 87 -12.73 5.72 -0.20
N LEU A 88 -13.29 4.78 0.52
CA LEU A 88 -14.42 3.95 0.13
C LEU A 88 -15.71 4.71 0.40
N LYS A 89 -16.16 5.50 -0.60
CA LYS A 89 -17.29 6.43 -0.51
C LYS A 89 -18.61 5.84 -1.02
N GLY A 90 -18.55 4.71 -1.71
CA GLY A 90 -19.72 4.02 -2.23
C GLY A 90 -19.81 2.60 -1.67
N GLN A 91 -21.05 2.14 -1.44
CA GLN A 91 -21.33 0.77 -0.98
C GLN A 91 -20.71 -0.26 -1.93
N TYR A 92 -20.31 -1.40 -1.38
CA TYR A 92 -19.69 -2.53 -2.07
C TYR A 92 -18.36 -2.21 -2.75
N SER A 93 -17.80 -1.01 -2.55
CA SER A 93 -16.45 -0.71 -3.03
C SER A 93 -15.39 -1.51 -2.27
N SER A 94 -14.31 -1.86 -2.97
CA SER A 94 -13.25 -2.70 -2.42
C SER A 94 -11.86 -2.19 -2.77
N ALA A 95 -10.94 -2.21 -1.78
CA ALA A 95 -9.54 -1.80 -1.96
C ALA A 95 -8.59 -2.92 -1.56
N PHE A 96 -7.69 -3.30 -2.47
CA PHE A 96 -6.66 -4.32 -2.24
C PHE A 96 -5.28 -3.71 -2.42
N ILE A 97 -4.42 -3.83 -1.38
CA ILE A 97 -3.04 -3.35 -1.43
C ILE A 97 -2.11 -4.51 -1.09
N ASN A 98 -1.26 -4.88 -2.04
CA ASN A 98 -0.24 -5.89 -1.86
C ASN A 98 1.14 -5.30 -2.12
N GLY A 99 2.13 -5.64 -1.29
CA GLY A 99 3.49 -5.18 -1.46
C GLY A 99 4.51 -6.28 -1.18
N VAL A 100 5.57 -6.31 -1.99
CA VAL A 100 6.74 -7.15 -1.79
C VAL A 100 7.98 -6.26 -1.85
N PHE A 101 8.78 -6.30 -0.78
CA PHE A 101 10.03 -5.58 -0.64
C PHE A 101 11.16 -6.59 -0.43
N SER A 102 12.18 -6.53 -1.29
CA SER A 102 13.41 -7.32 -1.13
C SER A 102 14.57 -6.34 -1.04
N LEU A 103 15.06 -6.12 0.17
CA LEU A 103 16.01 -5.06 0.46
C LEU A 103 17.34 -5.62 0.96
N ASP A 104 18.40 -5.00 0.50
CA ASP A 104 19.78 -5.26 0.90
C ASP A 104 20.54 -3.96 1.17
N SER A 105 21.81 -4.05 1.51
CA SER A 105 22.71 -2.92 1.73
C SER A 105 22.15 -1.97 2.82
N ASP A 106 22.07 -0.67 2.56
CA ASP A 106 21.53 0.35 3.46
C ASP A 106 20.22 0.95 2.97
N LYS A 107 19.44 0.17 2.20
CA LYS A 107 18.13 0.62 1.68
C LYS A 107 17.10 0.79 2.80
N HIS A 108 16.26 1.82 2.65
CA HIS A 108 15.18 2.10 3.58
C HIS A 108 13.88 2.32 2.80
N HIS A 109 12.91 1.42 2.97
CA HIS A 109 11.63 1.53 2.31
C HIS A 109 10.48 1.64 3.31
N GLU A 110 9.62 2.63 3.09
CA GLU A 110 8.40 2.86 3.87
C GLU A 110 7.16 2.69 3.00
N ILE A 111 6.14 2.03 3.54
CA ILE A 111 4.79 2.07 3.00
C ILE A 111 3.82 2.53 4.09
N ARG A 112 3.05 3.56 3.79
CA ARG A 112 1.95 4.04 4.63
C ARG A 112 0.65 3.89 3.88
N THR A 113 -0.32 3.30 4.52
CA THR A 113 -1.65 3.14 3.97
C THR A 113 -2.69 3.72 4.90
N SER A 114 -3.70 4.38 4.35
CA SER A 114 -4.91 4.79 5.06
C SER A 114 -6.10 4.33 4.23
N ILE A 115 -6.86 3.40 4.77
CA ILE A 115 -8.10 2.94 4.15
C ILE A 115 -9.25 3.46 4.97
N ASN A 116 -10.08 4.30 4.37
CA ASN A 116 -11.21 4.96 5.01
C ASN A 116 -12.52 4.34 4.52
N HIS A 117 -13.14 3.54 5.35
CA HIS A 117 -14.48 2.99 5.13
C HIS A 117 -15.49 4.03 5.59
N LEU A 118 -16.16 4.68 4.64
CA LEU A 118 -17.04 5.82 4.90
C LEU A 118 -18.52 5.47 4.79
N VAL A 119 -18.84 4.33 4.19
CA VAL A 119 -20.19 3.81 4.00
C VAL A 119 -20.23 2.30 4.25
N GLU A 120 -21.43 1.76 4.43
CA GLU A 120 -21.63 0.34 4.71
C GLU A 120 -21.22 -0.62 3.58
N ASN A 121 -21.02 -1.91 3.90
CA ASN A 121 -20.74 -3.02 2.98
C ASN A 121 -19.43 -2.85 2.18
N THR A 122 -18.43 -2.19 2.72
CA THR A 122 -17.16 -1.97 2.03
C THR A 122 -16.09 -2.98 2.48
N LYS A 123 -15.09 -3.24 1.61
CA LYS A 123 -14.03 -4.22 1.90
C LYS A 123 -12.64 -3.65 1.68
N SER A 124 -11.70 -4.08 2.52
CA SER A 124 -10.29 -3.81 2.28
C SER A 124 -9.40 -4.99 2.71
N PHE A 125 -8.35 -5.21 1.92
CA PHE A 125 -7.34 -6.20 2.25
C PHE A 125 -5.95 -5.65 1.94
N GLN A 126 -5.04 -5.78 2.93
CA GLN A 126 -3.67 -5.32 2.79
C GLN A 126 -2.71 -6.44 3.19
N LEU A 127 -1.75 -6.75 2.32
CA LEU A 127 -0.70 -7.72 2.59
C LEU A 127 0.66 -7.18 2.17
N ILE A 128 1.52 -6.90 3.14
CA ILE A 128 2.87 -6.41 2.91
C ILE A 128 3.86 -7.48 3.36
N LYS A 129 4.76 -7.88 2.45
CA LYS A 129 5.83 -8.83 2.73
C LYS A 129 7.19 -8.20 2.47
N SER A 130 8.12 -8.40 3.40
CA SER A 130 9.49 -7.90 3.29
C SER A 130 10.50 -9.01 3.52
N VAL A 131 11.58 -8.99 2.77
CA VAL A 131 12.80 -9.75 3.04
C VAL A 131 13.93 -8.74 3.14
N LEU A 132 14.64 -8.76 4.27
CA LEU A 132 15.65 -7.75 4.61
C LEU A 132 17.00 -8.42 4.84
N ASP A 133 18.03 -7.87 4.22
CA ASP A 133 19.42 -8.30 4.36
C ASP A 133 20.33 -7.11 4.67
N ASP A 134 21.58 -7.39 5.10
CA ASP A 134 22.62 -6.40 5.45
C ASP A 134 22.15 -5.41 6.56
N LYS A 135 22.00 -4.13 6.20
CA LYS A 135 21.57 -3.04 7.10
C LYS A 135 20.26 -2.40 6.64
N SER A 136 19.51 -3.13 5.81
CA SER A 136 18.29 -2.60 5.22
C SER A 136 17.17 -2.45 6.25
N LYS A 137 16.25 -1.52 5.95
CA LYS A 137 15.11 -1.18 6.81
C LYS A 137 13.82 -1.17 6.04
N SER A 138 12.77 -1.73 6.63
CA SER A 138 11.40 -1.65 6.10
C SER A 138 10.44 -1.16 7.18
N VAL A 139 9.59 -0.20 6.81
CA VAL A 139 8.56 0.35 7.69
C VAL A 139 7.19 0.17 7.04
N TYR A 140 6.25 -0.42 7.78
CA TYR A 140 4.86 -0.48 7.41
C TYR A 140 4.00 0.25 8.44
N GLN A 141 3.23 1.25 7.99
CA GLN A 141 2.19 1.89 8.79
C GLN A 141 0.86 1.75 8.06
N GLY A 142 -0.05 0.96 8.62
CA GLY A 142 -1.36 0.72 8.04
C GLY A 142 -2.45 1.23 8.96
N LYS A 143 -3.33 2.11 8.45
CA LYS A 143 -4.51 2.57 9.16
C LYS A 143 -5.77 2.09 8.45
N ILE A 144 -6.70 1.49 9.21
CA ILE A 144 -8.08 1.27 8.79
C ILE A 144 -8.96 2.17 9.66
N TYR A 145 -9.67 3.08 9.02
CA TYR A 145 -10.68 3.93 9.62
C TYR A 145 -12.07 3.45 9.19
N VAL A 146 -12.97 3.29 10.16
CA VAL A 146 -14.36 2.88 9.91
C VAL A 146 -15.30 3.90 10.55
N SER A 147 -16.03 4.65 9.70
CA SER A 147 -16.99 5.65 10.17
C SER A 147 -18.19 5.01 10.85
N PRO A 148 -18.98 5.76 11.65
CA PRO A 148 -20.17 5.22 12.33
C PRO A 148 -21.19 4.57 11.38
N ASP A 149 -21.32 5.13 10.17
CA ASP A 149 -22.26 4.64 9.15
C ASP A 149 -21.72 3.46 8.33
N ALA A 150 -20.43 3.12 8.48
CA ALA A 150 -19.77 2.07 7.70
C ALA A 150 -20.00 0.67 8.30
N GLN A 151 -21.26 0.31 8.54
CA GLN A 151 -21.62 -1.02 9.03
C GLN A 151 -21.29 -2.11 8.00
N LYS A 152 -21.07 -3.35 8.45
CA LYS A 152 -20.70 -4.50 7.62
C LYS A 152 -19.40 -4.30 6.83
N THR A 153 -18.53 -3.45 7.34
CA THR A 153 -17.16 -3.32 6.85
C THR A 153 -16.40 -4.62 7.11
N ASP A 154 -15.63 -5.05 6.08
CA ASP A 154 -14.69 -6.18 6.17
C ASP A 154 -13.27 -5.67 5.85
N GLY A 155 -12.49 -5.39 6.89
CA GLY A 155 -11.17 -4.77 6.80
C GLY A 155 -10.06 -5.65 7.37
N TYR A 156 -9.04 -5.95 6.57
CA TYR A 156 -7.91 -6.77 6.99
C TYR A 156 -6.57 -6.17 6.58
N GLN A 157 -5.59 -6.21 7.51
CA GLN A 157 -4.22 -5.84 7.20
C GLN A 157 -3.22 -6.79 7.85
N LEU A 158 -2.22 -7.22 7.07
CA LEU A 158 -1.17 -8.12 7.50
C LEU A 158 0.19 -7.67 6.98
N SER A 159 1.18 -7.61 7.86
CA SER A 159 2.58 -7.42 7.48
C SER A 159 3.42 -8.61 7.93
N LYS A 160 4.33 -9.07 7.05
CA LYS A 160 5.27 -10.15 7.34
C LYS A 160 6.67 -9.77 6.90
N CYS A 161 7.67 -10.09 7.73
CA CYS A 161 9.06 -9.83 7.40
C CYS A 161 9.95 -11.03 7.74
N ILE A 162 10.90 -11.31 6.85
CA ILE A 162 12.01 -12.22 7.10
C ILE A 162 13.27 -11.36 7.21
N LEU A 163 14.00 -11.52 8.32
CA LEU A 163 15.26 -10.84 8.61
C LEU A 163 16.40 -11.83 8.35
N LEU A 164 17.25 -11.53 7.37
CA LEU A 164 18.39 -12.39 7.00
C LEU A 164 19.67 -12.00 7.74
N ASP A 165 19.79 -10.74 8.18
CA ASP A 165 20.93 -10.23 8.94
C ASP A 165 20.46 -9.56 10.24
N LYS A 166 21.30 -9.65 11.28
CA LYS A 166 21.05 -9.06 12.62
C LYS A 166 21.00 -7.52 12.62
N ASN A 167 21.54 -6.88 11.60
CA ASN A 167 21.54 -5.43 11.46
C ASN A 167 20.31 -4.89 10.69
N THR A 168 19.43 -5.77 10.24
CA THR A 168 18.19 -5.39 9.58
C THR A 168 17.16 -4.85 10.57
N GLU A 169 16.27 -3.98 10.10
CA GLU A 169 15.24 -3.38 10.94
C GLU A 169 13.86 -3.44 10.24
N PHE A 170 12.89 -4.03 10.94
CA PHE A 170 11.49 -4.03 10.50
C PHE A 170 10.59 -3.38 11.54
N ASN A 171 9.91 -2.32 11.15
CA ASN A 171 8.95 -1.61 11.98
C ASN A 171 7.54 -1.73 11.39
N ALA A 172 6.61 -2.30 12.14
CA ALA A 172 5.21 -2.40 11.77
C ALA A 172 4.32 -1.66 12.79
N LYS A 173 3.48 -0.77 12.29
CA LYS A 173 2.51 -0.02 13.10
C LYS A 173 1.10 -0.13 12.46
N PRO A 174 0.38 -1.22 12.72
CA PRO A 174 -1.01 -1.31 12.31
C PRO A 174 -1.90 -0.52 13.27
N GLU A 175 -2.85 0.22 12.72
CA GLU A 175 -3.83 1.02 13.46
C GLU A 175 -5.26 0.67 13.00
N LEU A 176 -6.18 0.50 13.97
CA LEU A 176 -7.61 0.36 13.74
C LEU A 176 -8.35 1.46 14.50
N GLU A 177 -9.13 2.24 13.78
CA GLU A 177 -9.97 3.30 14.34
C GLU A 177 -11.40 3.04 13.88
N ILE A 178 -12.21 2.42 14.76
CA ILE A 178 -13.50 1.84 14.41
C ILE A 178 -14.60 2.50 15.23
N TYR A 179 -15.61 3.05 14.55
CA TYR A 179 -16.77 3.71 15.14
C TYR A 179 -18.09 3.05 14.77
N ALA A 180 -18.08 1.91 14.08
CA ALA A 180 -19.24 1.09 13.75
C ALA A 180 -19.24 -0.21 14.55
N ASP A 181 -20.40 -0.78 14.84
CA ASP A 181 -20.54 -1.95 15.71
C ASP A 181 -20.52 -3.28 14.93
N ASP A 182 -21.19 -3.34 13.78
CA ASP A 182 -21.29 -4.56 12.96
C ASP A 182 -20.21 -4.58 11.89
N VAL A 183 -18.99 -4.94 12.30
CA VAL A 183 -17.83 -4.97 11.40
C VAL A 183 -16.94 -6.20 11.64
N LYS A 184 -16.14 -6.56 10.61
CA LYS A 184 -15.07 -7.56 10.69
C LYS A 184 -13.76 -6.87 10.36
N CYS A 185 -13.04 -6.42 11.39
CA CYS A 185 -11.76 -5.75 11.20
C CYS A 185 -10.67 -6.45 12.01
N SER A 186 -9.55 -6.73 11.35
CA SER A 186 -8.41 -7.33 12.01
C SER A 186 -7.08 -6.89 11.42
N HIS A 187 -6.04 -6.99 12.23
CA HIS A 187 -4.68 -6.73 11.81
C HIS A 187 -3.71 -7.78 12.35
N GLY A 188 -2.58 -7.91 11.70
CA GLY A 188 -1.49 -8.76 12.16
C GLY A 188 -0.14 -8.27 11.69
N SER A 189 0.90 -8.58 12.47
CA SER A 189 2.28 -8.40 12.07
C SER A 189 3.10 -9.58 12.57
N ALA A 190 3.99 -10.09 11.71
CA ALA A 190 4.91 -11.14 12.07
C ALA A 190 6.29 -10.88 11.46
N SER A 191 7.33 -11.05 12.26
CA SER A 191 8.71 -11.05 11.78
C SER A 191 9.45 -12.26 12.33
N GLY A 192 10.39 -12.77 11.56
CA GLY A 192 11.26 -13.87 11.96
C GLY A 192 12.66 -13.71 11.39
N SER A 193 13.68 -14.10 12.17
CA SER A 193 15.05 -14.23 11.68
C SER A 193 15.31 -15.67 11.24
N LEU A 194 16.09 -15.83 10.19
CA LEU A 194 16.71 -17.12 9.90
C LEU A 194 17.94 -17.26 10.79
N ASN A 195 17.87 -18.13 11.77
CA ASN A 195 19.06 -18.57 12.51
C ASN A 195 19.75 -19.64 11.66
N GLU A 196 21.02 -19.42 11.34
CA GLU A 196 21.91 -20.49 10.84
C GLU A 196 22.22 -21.51 11.93
#